data_c510def138d6ae197869de9dffb99b19
#
_entry.id   c510def138d6ae197869de9dffb99b19
#
_cell.length_a   1.000
_cell.length_b   1.000
_cell.length_c   1.000
_cell.angle_alpha   90.00
_cell.angle_beta   90.00
_cell.angle_gamma   90.00
#
_symmetry.space_group_name_H-M   'P 1'
#
loop_
_entity.id
_entity.type
_entity.pdbx_description
1 polymer ?
#
loop_
_entity_poly.entity_id
_entity_poly.type
_entity_poly.pdbx_seq_one_letter_code
_entity_poly.pdbx_strand_id
1 'polypeptide(L)'
;MRSETLLLRNADLLCTMNPADSADRPARAGDNVGAEIRGGGLFARGGVIEAVGPTSDLPQDADLVIDITGHVVIPGMVNTHHHLFQNLTRAVPAAQNAPLFGWLQTLYPIWSNIGPEHIYWSTALGLAELAMSGCTTSSDPLYLYPNGARLDDSMAAATDLGVRFHGTRGSMSIGE
;
A
#
# COMPACT_ATOMS: atom_id res chain seq x y z
N MET A 1 20.96 12.26 14.92
CA MET A 1 19.95 13.07 14.21
C MET A 1 18.70 13.10 15.10
N ARG A 2 18.10 14.27 15.35
CA ARG A 2 16.77 14.30 15.99
C ARG A 2 15.79 13.67 15.01
N SER A 3 15.00 12.72 15.46
CA SER A 3 13.93 12.16 14.64
C SER A 3 12.87 13.24 14.41
N GLU A 4 12.55 13.47 13.14
CA GLU A 4 11.53 14.42 12.71
C GLU A 4 10.17 14.07 13.31
N THR A 5 9.46 15.08 13.80
CA THR A 5 8.16 14.92 14.47
C THR A 5 7.04 15.51 13.62
N LEU A 6 5.90 14.81 13.59
CA LEU A 6 4.68 15.22 12.89
C LEU A 6 3.51 15.24 13.87
N LEU A 7 2.75 16.33 13.87
CA LEU A 7 1.44 16.42 14.52
C LEU A 7 0.36 16.68 13.46
N LEU A 8 -0.58 15.74 13.33
CA LEU A 8 -1.86 15.99 12.67
C LEU A 8 -2.89 16.31 13.74
N ARG A 9 -3.64 17.42 13.59
CA ARG A 9 -4.58 17.88 14.61
C ARG A 9 -5.92 18.29 14.03
N ASN A 10 -6.95 18.24 14.88
CA ASN A 10 -8.30 18.77 14.60
C ASN A 10 -9.03 18.01 13.48
N ALA A 11 -8.79 16.69 13.31
CA ALA A 11 -9.61 15.90 12.39
C ALA A 11 -11.08 15.96 12.82
N ASP A 12 -12.01 16.13 11.89
CA ASP A 12 -13.43 16.01 12.18
C ASP A 12 -13.75 14.62 12.73
N LEU A 13 -13.10 13.62 12.19
CA LEU A 13 -13.15 12.24 12.66
C LEU A 13 -11.83 11.52 12.38
N LEU A 14 -11.26 10.89 13.42
CA LEU A 14 -10.15 9.96 13.27
C LEU A 14 -10.62 8.55 13.66
N CYS A 15 -10.43 7.59 12.76
CA CYS A 15 -10.80 6.19 12.97
C CYS A 15 -9.52 5.34 13.07
N THR A 16 -9.32 4.66 14.20
CA THR A 16 -8.11 3.82 14.38
C THR A 16 -8.19 2.50 13.64
N MET A 17 -9.38 2.01 13.34
CA MET A 17 -9.65 0.68 12.76
C MET A 17 -9.04 -0.47 13.59
N ASN A 18 -8.66 -0.22 14.85
CA ASN A 18 -8.11 -1.21 15.77
C ASN A 18 -9.19 -1.65 16.76
N PRO A 19 -9.69 -2.90 16.71
CA PRO A 19 -10.74 -3.38 17.62
C PRO A 19 -10.37 -3.28 19.11
N ALA A 20 -9.08 -3.30 19.44
CA ALA A 20 -8.61 -3.15 20.82
C ALA A 20 -8.85 -1.76 21.41
N ASP A 21 -9.02 -0.74 20.55
CA ASP A 21 -9.22 0.66 20.97
C ASP A 21 -10.71 0.96 21.26
N SER A 22 -11.62 0.04 20.99
CA SER A 22 -13.06 0.19 21.26
C SER A 22 -13.37 -0.18 22.71
N ALA A 23 -13.12 0.73 23.65
CA ALA A 23 -13.28 0.47 25.08
C ALA A 23 -14.73 0.18 25.54
N ASP A 24 -15.74 0.61 24.78
CA ASP A 24 -17.15 0.60 25.20
C ASP A 24 -18.05 -0.39 24.44
N ARG A 25 -17.52 -1.20 23.53
CA ARG A 25 -18.31 -2.11 22.73
C ARG A 25 -17.62 -3.48 22.60
N PRO A 26 -18.21 -4.56 23.16
CA PRO A 26 -17.66 -5.88 22.90
C PRO A 26 -17.71 -6.16 21.38
N ALA A 27 -16.53 -6.38 20.80
CA ALA A 27 -16.39 -6.69 19.39
C ALA A 27 -17.23 -7.94 19.06
N ARG A 28 -18.19 -7.80 18.16
CA ARG A 28 -18.85 -8.96 17.53
C ARG A 28 -17.94 -9.47 16.42
N ALA A 29 -17.94 -10.75 16.18
CA ALA A 29 -17.23 -11.34 15.06
C ALA A 29 -17.68 -10.64 13.76
N GLY A 30 -16.76 -9.89 13.11
CA GLY A 30 -17.03 -9.06 11.94
C GLY A 30 -17.08 -7.54 12.18
N ASP A 31 -17.11 -7.07 13.43
CA ASP A 31 -17.03 -5.65 13.75
C ASP A 31 -15.53 -5.23 13.79
N ASN A 32 -15.00 -4.74 12.68
CA ASN A 32 -13.68 -4.10 12.61
C ASN A 32 -13.77 -2.60 12.96
N VAL A 33 -14.55 -2.25 13.95
CA VAL A 33 -14.75 -0.87 14.36
C VAL A 33 -13.75 -0.54 15.47
N GLY A 34 -12.70 0.19 15.14
CA GLY A 34 -11.80 0.81 16.10
C GLY A 34 -12.43 2.03 16.78
N ALA A 35 -11.64 2.76 17.57
CA ALA A 35 -12.11 4.02 18.17
C ALA A 35 -12.38 5.06 17.07
N GLU A 36 -13.48 5.78 17.25
CA GLU A 36 -13.86 6.97 16.48
C GLU A 36 -13.62 8.20 17.38
N ILE A 37 -12.69 9.04 17.01
CA ILE A 37 -12.27 10.19 17.81
C ILE A 37 -12.61 11.48 17.05
N ARG A 38 -13.62 12.22 17.53
CA ARG A 38 -13.94 13.54 17.00
C ARG A 38 -12.98 14.60 17.53
N GLY A 39 -12.57 15.55 16.69
CA GLY A 39 -11.53 16.51 17.02
C GLY A 39 -10.19 15.83 17.33
N GLY A 40 -9.98 14.66 16.75
CA GLY A 40 -8.84 13.80 16.99
C GLY A 40 -7.60 14.25 16.24
N GLY A 41 -6.48 13.62 16.61
CA GLY A 41 -5.21 13.81 15.94
C GLY A 41 -4.26 12.66 16.21
N LEU A 42 -3.08 12.76 15.64
CA LEU A 42 -1.98 11.83 15.89
C LEU A 42 -0.65 12.57 15.99
N PHE A 43 0.24 12.04 16.81
CA PHE A 43 1.62 12.48 16.92
C PHE A 43 2.54 11.33 16.50
N ALA A 44 3.48 11.62 15.60
CA ALA A 44 4.45 10.64 15.12
C ALA A 44 5.88 11.20 15.26
N ARG A 45 6.84 10.28 15.46
CA ARG A 45 8.27 10.59 15.54
C ARG A 45 9.06 9.57 14.74
N GLY A 46 9.92 10.04 13.84
CA GLY A 46 10.75 9.14 13.03
C GLY A 46 9.97 8.11 12.23
N GLY A 47 8.76 8.48 11.75
CA GLY A 47 7.89 7.59 10.98
C GLY A 47 7.04 6.61 11.82
N VAL A 48 7.08 6.71 13.16
CA VAL A 48 6.30 5.86 14.07
C VAL A 48 5.25 6.70 14.77
N ILE A 49 3.99 6.26 14.79
CA ILE A 49 2.90 6.88 15.56
C ILE A 49 3.14 6.57 17.04
N GLU A 50 3.34 7.62 17.86
CA GLU A 50 3.55 7.51 19.30
C GLU A 50 2.28 7.75 20.11
N ALA A 51 1.37 8.59 19.58
CA ALA A 51 0.11 8.90 20.25
C ALA A 51 -1.02 9.14 19.23
N VAL A 52 -2.23 8.71 19.61
CA VAL A 52 -3.48 8.97 18.90
C VAL A 52 -4.54 9.30 19.95
N GLY A 53 -5.32 10.35 19.74
CA GLY A 53 -6.33 10.75 20.72
C GLY A 53 -6.98 12.10 20.38
N PRO A 54 -7.76 12.66 21.31
CA PRO A 54 -8.20 14.04 21.21
C PRO A 54 -7.01 14.98 21.03
N THR A 55 -7.12 15.96 20.15
CA THR A 55 -6.01 16.90 19.88
C THR A 55 -5.47 17.59 21.16
N SER A 56 -6.34 17.84 22.14
CA SER A 56 -5.94 18.44 23.44
C SER A 56 -4.95 17.61 24.24
N ASP A 57 -4.93 16.31 24.02
CA ASP A 57 -4.16 15.34 24.81
C ASP A 57 -2.80 15.02 24.16
N LEU A 58 -2.58 15.54 22.93
CA LEU A 58 -1.36 15.32 22.16
C LEU A 58 -0.29 16.40 22.47
N PRO A 59 0.99 16.11 22.20
CA PRO A 59 2.02 17.13 22.19
C PRO A 59 1.62 18.30 21.29
N GLN A 60 1.81 19.54 21.76
CA GLN A 60 1.37 20.74 21.03
C GLN A 60 2.44 21.24 20.06
N ASP A 61 3.69 20.81 20.22
CA ASP A 61 4.84 21.20 19.40
C ASP A 61 5.35 19.99 18.61
N ALA A 62 5.60 20.20 17.32
CA ALA A 62 6.23 19.27 16.42
C ALA A 62 7.00 20.02 15.32
N ASP A 63 7.95 19.35 14.66
CA ASP A 63 8.69 19.95 13.54
C ASP A 63 7.75 20.28 12.38
N LEU A 64 6.72 19.44 12.17
CA LEU A 64 5.64 19.68 11.22
C LEU A 64 4.28 19.54 11.90
N VAL A 65 3.49 20.60 11.85
CA VAL A 65 2.09 20.60 12.34
C VAL A 65 1.15 20.84 11.18
N ILE A 66 0.19 19.94 11.00
CA ILE A 66 -0.83 20.04 9.93
C ILE A 66 -2.21 20.06 10.60
N ASP A 67 -2.95 21.14 10.35
CA ASP A 67 -4.35 21.25 10.74
C ASP A 67 -5.22 20.55 9.67
N ILE A 68 -5.95 19.55 10.10
CA ILE A 68 -6.77 18.69 9.22
C ILE A 68 -8.27 18.85 9.54
N THR A 69 -8.68 20.04 9.98
CA THR A 69 -10.11 20.39 10.09
C THR A 69 -10.83 20.13 8.78
N GLY A 70 -12.03 19.58 8.83
CA GLY A 70 -12.81 19.19 7.66
C GLY A 70 -12.42 17.85 7.02
N HIS A 71 -11.48 17.10 7.64
CA HIS A 71 -11.01 15.83 7.10
C HIS A 71 -11.37 14.65 8.01
N VAL A 72 -11.50 13.50 7.38
CA VAL A 72 -11.55 12.18 8.05
C VAL A 72 -10.19 11.53 7.93
N VAL A 73 -9.67 11.01 9.04
CA VAL A 73 -8.40 10.27 9.08
C VAL A 73 -8.67 8.79 9.28
N ILE A 74 -8.10 7.97 8.43
CA ILE A 74 -8.12 6.52 8.51
C ILE A 74 -6.71 5.97 8.34
N PRO A 75 -6.41 4.74 8.79
CA PRO A 75 -5.16 4.06 8.44
C PRO A 75 -5.00 3.94 6.92
N GLY A 76 -3.75 3.95 6.45
CA GLY A 76 -3.47 3.70 5.06
C GLY A 76 -3.97 2.32 4.61
N MET A 77 -4.52 2.25 3.41
CA MET A 77 -5.08 1.02 2.86
C MET A 77 -3.98 -0.02 2.59
N VAL A 78 -4.38 -1.29 2.65
CA VAL A 78 -3.51 -2.44 2.35
C VAL A 78 -4.03 -3.16 1.12
N ASN A 79 -3.19 -3.27 0.09
CA ASN A 79 -3.48 -4.06 -1.09
C ASN A 79 -2.81 -5.43 -0.95
N THR A 80 -3.60 -6.48 -0.82
CA THR A 80 -3.13 -7.86 -0.65
C THR A 80 -3.09 -8.66 -1.94
N HIS A 81 -3.54 -8.10 -3.06
CA HIS A 81 -3.57 -8.79 -4.35
C HIS A 81 -3.27 -7.82 -5.50
N HIS A 82 -2.08 -7.93 -6.05
CA HIS A 82 -1.63 -7.23 -7.24
C HIS A 82 -0.66 -8.09 -8.04
N HIS A 83 -0.51 -7.79 -9.34
CA HIS A 83 0.50 -8.35 -10.23
C HIS A 83 1.18 -7.18 -10.93
N LEU A 84 2.14 -6.54 -10.24
CA LEU A 84 2.68 -5.24 -10.63
C LEU A 84 3.36 -5.25 -12.01
N PHE A 85 4.01 -6.35 -12.40
CA PHE A 85 4.63 -6.46 -13.72
C PHE A 85 3.61 -6.36 -14.87
N GLN A 86 2.34 -6.70 -14.62
CA GLN A 86 1.28 -6.65 -15.62
C GLN A 86 0.86 -5.21 -15.97
N ASN A 87 1.26 -4.22 -15.18
CA ASN A 87 0.98 -2.81 -15.46
C ASN A 87 1.46 -2.38 -16.86
N LEU A 88 2.55 -2.97 -17.35
CA LEU A 88 3.07 -2.68 -18.69
C LEU A 88 2.16 -3.14 -19.82
N THR A 89 1.24 -4.06 -19.55
CA THR A 89 0.39 -4.70 -20.55
C THR A 89 -1.11 -4.53 -20.30
N ARG A 90 -1.50 -3.59 -19.42
CA ARG A 90 -2.91 -3.32 -19.07
C ARG A 90 -3.83 -3.07 -20.24
N ALA A 91 -3.31 -2.46 -21.31
CA ALA A 91 -4.11 -1.99 -22.44
C ALA A 91 -3.75 -2.66 -23.76
N VAL A 92 -3.18 -3.88 -23.75
CA VAL A 92 -2.90 -4.64 -24.97
C VAL A 92 -4.22 -5.01 -25.65
N PRO A 93 -4.52 -4.52 -26.87
CA PRO A 93 -5.85 -4.69 -27.49
C PRO A 93 -6.26 -6.15 -27.68
N ALA A 94 -5.31 -7.00 -28.06
CA ALA A 94 -5.57 -8.42 -28.30
C ALA A 94 -5.92 -9.21 -27.02
N ALA A 95 -5.60 -8.66 -25.84
CA ALA A 95 -5.91 -9.27 -24.56
C ALA A 95 -7.23 -8.75 -23.95
N GLN A 96 -7.84 -7.71 -24.52
CA GLN A 96 -9.07 -7.11 -24.00
C GLN A 96 -10.26 -8.06 -24.17
N ASN A 97 -11.04 -8.23 -23.09
CA ASN A 97 -12.22 -9.12 -23.05
C ASN A 97 -11.92 -10.60 -23.33
N ALA A 98 -10.66 -11.01 -23.32
CA ALA A 98 -10.29 -12.40 -23.52
C ALA A 98 -10.60 -13.24 -22.26
N PRO A 99 -11.04 -14.49 -22.39
CA PRO A 99 -11.09 -15.41 -21.26
C PRO A 99 -9.67 -15.69 -20.75
N LEU A 100 -9.53 -16.16 -19.50
CA LEU A 100 -8.25 -16.30 -18.82
C LEU A 100 -7.15 -16.96 -19.67
N PHE A 101 -7.42 -18.10 -20.27
CA PHE A 101 -6.42 -18.80 -21.07
C PHE A 101 -6.04 -18.05 -22.37
N GLY A 102 -7.01 -17.45 -23.05
CA GLY A 102 -6.74 -16.63 -24.23
C GLY A 102 -5.93 -15.38 -23.87
N TRP A 103 -6.22 -14.78 -22.71
CA TRP A 103 -5.47 -13.66 -22.15
C TRP A 103 -4.02 -14.05 -21.86
N LEU A 104 -3.79 -15.19 -21.20
CA LEU A 104 -2.44 -15.72 -20.94
C LEU A 104 -1.69 -16.03 -22.23
N GLN A 105 -2.32 -16.74 -23.19
CA GLN A 105 -1.71 -17.06 -24.48
C GLN A 105 -1.28 -15.81 -25.26
N THR A 106 -2.03 -14.72 -25.12
CA THR A 106 -1.70 -13.43 -25.75
C THR A 106 -0.54 -12.74 -25.05
N LEU A 107 -0.49 -12.76 -23.72
CA LEU A 107 0.46 -11.97 -22.96
C LEU A 107 1.78 -12.67 -22.65
N TYR A 108 1.82 -13.99 -22.52
CA TYR A 108 3.08 -14.73 -22.28
C TYR A 108 4.18 -14.45 -23.30
N PRO A 109 3.90 -14.41 -24.62
CA PRO A 109 4.92 -14.05 -25.61
C PRO A 109 5.46 -12.61 -25.40
N ILE A 110 4.64 -11.69 -24.91
CA ILE A 110 5.05 -10.32 -24.56
C ILE A 110 5.90 -10.35 -23.29
N TRP A 111 5.41 -11.03 -22.25
CA TRP A 111 6.09 -11.13 -20.96
C TRP A 111 7.43 -11.89 -21.03
N SER A 112 7.61 -12.78 -22.00
CA SER A 112 8.91 -13.44 -22.23
C SER A 112 10.05 -12.47 -22.57
N ASN A 113 9.72 -11.23 -22.96
CA ASN A 113 10.69 -10.17 -23.24
C ASN A 113 10.93 -9.23 -22.05
N ILE A 114 10.25 -9.43 -20.91
CA ILE A 114 10.46 -8.65 -19.70
C ILE A 114 11.86 -8.97 -19.13
N GLY A 115 12.54 -7.95 -18.63
CA GLY A 115 13.81 -8.07 -17.92
C GLY A 115 13.79 -7.24 -16.63
N PRO A 116 14.92 -7.15 -15.91
CA PRO A 116 15.01 -6.47 -14.61
C PRO A 116 14.44 -5.05 -14.60
N GLU A 117 14.81 -4.25 -15.60
CA GLU A 117 14.34 -2.85 -15.70
C GLU A 117 12.82 -2.75 -15.88
N HIS A 118 12.22 -3.66 -16.64
CA HIS A 118 10.78 -3.72 -16.82
C HIS A 118 10.06 -4.05 -15.51
N ILE A 119 10.58 -5.00 -14.70
CA ILE A 119 10.04 -5.32 -13.38
C ILE A 119 10.13 -4.11 -12.47
N TYR A 120 11.29 -3.46 -12.42
CA TYR A 120 11.49 -2.26 -11.59
C TYR A 120 10.47 -1.17 -11.94
N TRP A 121 10.38 -0.75 -13.21
CA TRP A 121 9.52 0.36 -13.58
C TRP A 121 8.03 0.04 -13.51
N SER A 122 7.62 -1.19 -13.82
CA SER A 122 6.22 -1.59 -13.65
C SER A 122 5.80 -1.62 -12.18
N THR A 123 6.70 -2.07 -11.31
CA THR A 123 6.48 -2.05 -9.86
C THR A 123 6.43 -0.61 -9.36
N ALA A 124 7.38 0.24 -9.75
CA ALA A 124 7.41 1.65 -9.36
C ALA A 124 6.13 2.38 -9.78
N LEU A 125 5.68 2.20 -11.02
CA LEU A 125 4.43 2.78 -11.51
C LEU A 125 3.21 2.33 -10.68
N GLY A 126 3.06 1.02 -10.50
CA GLY A 126 1.90 0.49 -9.76
C GLY A 126 1.90 0.90 -8.30
N LEU A 127 3.05 0.91 -7.64
CA LEU A 127 3.15 1.37 -6.25
C LEU A 127 2.90 2.88 -6.11
N ALA A 128 3.33 3.69 -7.09
CA ALA A 128 3.01 5.11 -7.11
C ALA A 128 1.50 5.36 -7.25
N GLU A 129 0.83 4.65 -8.16
CA GLU A 129 -0.63 4.72 -8.33
C GLU A 129 -1.36 4.28 -7.05
N LEU A 130 -0.91 3.21 -6.40
CA LEU A 130 -1.45 2.74 -5.13
C LEU A 130 -1.26 3.78 -4.02
N ALA A 131 -0.07 4.36 -3.89
CA ALA A 131 0.21 5.39 -2.90
C ALA A 131 -0.67 6.64 -3.11
N MET A 132 -0.86 7.07 -4.35
CA MET A 132 -1.76 8.18 -4.69
C MET A 132 -3.23 7.88 -4.36
N SER A 133 -3.62 6.62 -4.30
CA SER A 133 -4.97 6.20 -3.89
C SER A 133 -5.12 5.98 -2.38
N GLY A 134 -4.07 6.26 -1.58
CA GLY A 134 -4.04 6.09 -0.13
C GLY A 134 -3.63 4.70 0.35
N CYS A 135 -3.12 3.84 -0.54
CA CYS A 135 -2.56 2.55 -0.18
C CYS A 135 -1.12 2.73 0.31
N THR A 136 -0.82 2.25 1.52
CA THR A 136 0.51 2.37 2.13
C THR A 136 1.27 1.06 2.25
N THR A 137 0.61 -0.05 1.94
CA THR A 137 1.19 -1.39 1.99
C THR A 137 0.63 -2.23 0.84
N SER A 138 1.50 -2.85 0.05
CA SER A 138 1.09 -3.72 -1.05
C SER A 138 1.80 -5.06 -1.00
N SER A 139 1.13 -6.11 -1.46
CA SER A 139 1.72 -7.42 -1.74
C SER A 139 1.71 -7.68 -3.24
N ASP A 140 2.75 -8.34 -3.75
CA ASP A 140 2.85 -8.77 -5.14
C ASP A 140 3.48 -10.16 -5.23
N PRO A 141 2.79 -11.18 -5.76
CA PRO A 141 3.36 -12.47 -6.09
C PRO A 141 3.97 -12.43 -7.51
N LEU A 142 5.22 -12.03 -7.63
CA LEU A 142 5.97 -12.16 -8.87
C LEU A 142 6.18 -13.65 -9.20
N TYR A 143 5.75 -14.09 -10.36
CA TYR A 143 5.80 -15.50 -10.76
C TYR A 143 6.47 -15.75 -12.13
N LEU A 144 7.00 -14.71 -12.77
CA LEU A 144 7.75 -14.78 -14.02
C LEU A 144 9.13 -14.16 -13.85
N TYR A 145 10.16 -14.88 -14.29
CA TYR A 145 11.55 -14.47 -14.12
C TYR A 145 12.34 -14.57 -15.45
N PRO A 146 11.83 -14.03 -16.57
CA PRO A 146 12.54 -14.09 -17.85
C PRO A 146 13.74 -13.14 -17.85
N ASN A 147 14.73 -13.44 -18.69
CA ASN A 147 15.86 -12.56 -19.01
C ASN A 147 16.61 -12.01 -17.79
N GLY A 148 16.70 -12.81 -16.73
CA GLY A 148 17.38 -12.39 -15.49
C GLY A 148 16.57 -11.50 -14.56
N ALA A 149 15.28 -11.26 -14.83
CA ALA A 149 14.35 -10.59 -13.91
C ALA A 149 14.30 -11.30 -12.55
N ARG A 150 14.19 -10.56 -11.48
CA ARG A 150 14.24 -11.06 -10.10
C ARG A 150 13.22 -10.34 -9.23
N LEU A 151 12.86 -10.96 -8.12
CA LEU A 151 12.03 -10.31 -7.10
C LEU A 151 12.75 -9.09 -6.49
N ASP A 152 14.09 -9.12 -6.46
CA ASP A 152 14.90 -8.01 -5.99
C ASP A 152 14.64 -6.70 -6.76
N ASP A 153 14.28 -6.79 -8.05
CA ASP A 153 13.96 -5.63 -8.88
C ASP A 153 12.67 -4.93 -8.38
N SER A 154 11.67 -5.71 -7.99
CA SER A 154 10.45 -5.18 -7.35
C SER A 154 10.75 -4.60 -5.96
N MET A 155 11.60 -5.27 -5.19
CA MET A 155 11.99 -4.80 -3.84
C MET A 155 12.75 -3.48 -3.91
N ALA A 156 13.64 -3.31 -4.91
CA ALA A 156 14.36 -2.06 -5.15
C ALA A 156 13.38 -0.91 -5.43
N ALA A 157 12.44 -1.11 -6.36
CA ALA A 157 11.42 -0.10 -6.69
C ALA A 157 10.58 0.31 -5.47
N ALA A 158 10.16 -0.65 -4.64
CA ALA A 158 9.41 -0.39 -3.43
C ALA A 158 10.23 0.40 -2.39
N THR A 159 11.52 0.09 -2.27
CA THR A 159 12.44 0.77 -1.37
C THR A 159 12.63 2.23 -1.79
N ASP A 160 12.86 2.48 -3.08
CA ASP A 160 13.07 3.82 -3.63
C ASP A 160 11.84 4.71 -3.47
N LEU A 161 10.63 4.12 -3.55
CA LEU A 161 9.37 4.83 -3.33
C LEU A 161 8.97 4.95 -1.85
N GLY A 162 9.63 4.23 -0.95
CA GLY A 162 9.30 4.23 0.48
C GLY A 162 7.95 3.61 0.84
N VAL A 163 7.40 2.73 -0.02
CA VAL A 163 6.14 2.02 0.21
C VAL A 163 6.42 0.68 0.89
N ARG A 164 5.63 0.35 1.91
CA ARG A 164 5.71 -0.99 2.54
C ARG A 164 5.30 -2.05 1.54
N PHE A 165 6.19 -3.02 1.29
CA PHE A 165 6.00 -4.00 0.25
C PHE A 165 6.27 -5.41 0.74
N HIS A 166 5.33 -6.31 0.49
CA HIS A 166 5.45 -7.73 0.77
C HIS A 166 5.58 -8.48 -0.56
N GLY A 167 6.81 -8.58 -1.07
CA GLY A 167 7.12 -9.35 -2.27
C GLY A 167 7.07 -10.84 -1.97
N THR A 168 6.26 -11.58 -2.72
CA THR A 168 6.22 -13.05 -2.64
C THR A 168 6.70 -13.67 -3.94
N ARG A 169 7.42 -14.77 -3.83
CA ARG A 169 7.87 -15.52 -5.00
C ARG A 169 6.80 -16.52 -5.40
N GLY A 170 6.13 -16.24 -6.50
CA GLY A 170 5.26 -17.20 -7.16
C GLY A 170 6.03 -18.18 -8.03
N SER A 171 5.39 -19.27 -8.43
CA SER A 171 5.87 -20.20 -9.44
C SER A 171 4.70 -20.70 -10.27
N MET A 172 4.97 -20.97 -11.55
CA MET A 172 4.03 -21.65 -12.42
C MET A 172 4.72 -22.90 -12.97
N SER A 173 4.11 -24.04 -12.69
CA SER A 173 4.62 -25.35 -13.11
C SER A 173 3.78 -25.95 -14.24
N ILE A 174 3.16 -25.12 -15.06
CA ILE A 174 2.27 -25.55 -16.14
C ILE A 174 2.97 -25.29 -17.48
N GLY A 175 3.06 -26.30 -18.28
CA GLY A 175 3.51 -26.21 -19.68
C GLY A 175 4.84 -26.93 -19.91
N GLU A 176 4.79 -28.25 -19.99
CA GLU A 176 5.70 -29.03 -20.84
C GLU A 176 5.11 -29.10 -22.25
#